data_afdb43503f915c14b14d5fb93a7d774d
#
_entry.id   afdb43503f915c14b14d5fb93a7d774d
#
_cell.length_a   1.000
_cell.length_b   1.000
_cell.length_c   1.000
_cell.angle_alpha   90.00
_cell.angle_beta   90.00
_cell.angle_gamma   90.00
#
_symmetry.space_group_name_H-M   'P 1'
#
loop_
_entity.id
_entity.type
_entity.pdbx_description
1 polymer ?
#
loop_
_entity_poly.entity_id
_entity_poly.type
_entity_poly.pdbx_seq_one_letter_code
_entity_poly.pdbx_strand_id
1 'polypeptide(L)'
;LVSELANAFGVQCVVVGVDSIREADGEWRVRSNTGDPSKTRALPIRTLDWVVEAQRLGAGEIVLNCMDSDGVRRGYDLEQLQAARALCAVPLVASGGAGEMQHFADVFRQADVDGALAASVFHGGKIEIPELKRYLRGQAIEVRDV
;
A
#
# COMPACT_ATOMS: atom_id res chain seq x y z
N LEU A 1 20.66 -2.58 -4.81
CA LEU A 1 19.66 -3.48 -5.37
C LEU A 1 18.60 -2.72 -6.17
N VAL A 2 17.85 -1.75 -5.60
CA VAL A 2 16.77 -1.02 -6.33
C VAL A 2 17.33 -0.36 -7.59
N SER A 3 18.39 0.43 -7.47
CA SER A 3 19.02 1.11 -8.62
C SER A 3 19.61 0.14 -9.64
N GLU A 4 20.15 -0.98 -9.23
CA GLU A 4 20.68 -2.00 -10.12
C GLU A 4 19.56 -2.63 -10.96
N LEU A 5 18.42 -2.94 -10.33
CA LEU A 5 17.25 -3.46 -11.02
C LEU A 5 16.66 -2.42 -11.98
N ALA A 6 16.53 -1.18 -11.53
CA ALA A 6 16.02 -0.08 -12.37
C ALA A 6 16.90 0.17 -13.59
N ASN A 7 18.22 0.11 -13.43
CA ASN A 7 19.16 0.26 -14.55
C ASN A 7 19.14 -0.93 -15.51
N ALA A 8 18.90 -2.14 -15.00
CA ALA A 8 18.89 -3.35 -15.82
C ALA A 8 17.56 -3.56 -16.57
N PHE A 9 16.44 -3.23 -15.96
CA PHE A 9 15.10 -3.58 -16.46
C PHE A 9 14.17 -2.38 -16.73
N GLY A 10 14.60 -1.18 -16.35
CA GLY A 10 13.78 0.02 -16.37
C GLY A 10 12.98 0.23 -15.07
N VAL A 11 12.78 1.49 -14.71
CA VAL A 11 12.10 1.88 -13.45
C VAL A 11 10.68 1.30 -13.35
N GLN A 12 9.96 1.23 -14.47
CA GLN A 12 8.59 0.70 -14.54
C GLN A 12 8.47 -0.79 -14.14
N CYS A 13 9.61 -1.51 -14.11
CA CYS A 13 9.65 -2.92 -13.70
C CYS A 13 9.94 -3.11 -12.21
N VAL A 14 10.22 -2.02 -11.48
CA VAL A 14 10.67 -2.09 -10.09
C VAL A 14 9.56 -1.62 -9.16
N VAL A 15 8.94 -2.58 -8.47
CA VAL A 15 7.95 -2.32 -7.42
C VAL A 15 8.63 -2.47 -6.06
N VAL A 16 8.51 -1.46 -5.20
CA VAL A 16 9.05 -1.50 -3.85
C VAL A 16 7.91 -1.65 -2.83
N GLY A 17 7.87 -2.81 -2.17
CA GLY A 17 7.00 -3.04 -1.02
C GLY A 17 7.59 -2.43 0.24
N VAL A 18 6.79 -1.69 0.98
CA VAL A 18 7.17 -1.03 2.23
C VAL A 18 6.23 -1.48 3.33
N ASP A 19 6.73 -2.29 4.25
CA ASP A 19 6.02 -2.64 5.47
C ASP A 19 6.24 -1.55 6.52
N SER A 20 5.17 -0.98 7.01
CA SER A 20 5.18 0.18 7.89
C SER A 20 4.33 -0.05 9.13
N ILE A 21 4.80 0.43 10.26
CA ILE A 21 4.06 0.43 11.52
C ILE A 21 4.13 1.82 12.18
N ARG A 22 3.07 2.21 12.87
CA ARG A 22 3.06 3.43 13.69
C ARG A 22 3.65 3.13 15.05
N GLU A 23 4.71 3.84 15.41
CA GLU A 23 5.36 3.69 16.70
C GLU A 23 4.64 4.50 17.80
N ALA A 24 5.02 4.25 19.05
CA ALA A 24 4.44 4.93 20.20
C ALA A 24 4.66 6.46 20.20
N ASP A 25 5.68 6.94 19.48
CA ASP A 25 5.95 8.37 19.27
C ASP A 25 5.09 9.00 18.14
N GLY A 26 4.21 8.20 17.52
CA GLY A 26 3.33 8.62 16.44
C GLY A 26 3.96 8.55 15.04
N GLU A 27 5.25 8.26 14.92
CA GLU A 27 5.97 8.18 13.66
C GLU A 27 5.78 6.82 12.98
N TRP A 28 5.65 6.82 11.66
CA TRP A 28 5.67 5.59 10.88
C TRP A 28 7.09 5.16 10.55
N ARG A 29 7.42 3.89 10.87
CA ARG A 29 8.74 3.32 10.61
C ARG A 29 8.66 2.03 9.82
N VAL A 30 9.68 1.84 9.00
CA VAL A 30 9.83 0.64 8.15
C VAL A 30 10.12 -0.59 8.98
N ARG A 31 9.52 -1.70 8.59
CA ARG A 31 9.82 -3.04 9.09
C ARG A 31 10.46 -3.90 8.01
N SER A 32 11.28 -4.84 8.40
CA SER A 32 11.86 -5.85 7.51
C SER A 32 11.65 -7.26 8.06
N ASN A 33 11.72 -8.25 7.17
CA ASN A 33 11.50 -9.67 7.48
C ASN A 33 10.12 -9.96 8.10
N THR A 34 9.11 -9.26 7.69
CA THR A 34 7.75 -9.27 8.25
C THR A 34 6.97 -10.56 7.99
N GLY A 35 7.43 -11.40 7.06
CA GLY A 35 6.86 -12.73 6.82
C GLY A 35 7.05 -13.74 7.96
N ASP A 36 7.93 -13.44 8.93
CA ASP A 36 8.17 -14.25 10.11
C ASP A 36 8.23 -13.31 11.34
N PRO A 37 7.22 -13.34 12.23
CA PRO A 37 7.17 -12.47 13.40
C PRO A 37 8.42 -12.56 14.29
N SER A 38 9.07 -13.75 14.35
CA SER A 38 10.29 -13.94 15.13
C SER A 38 11.51 -13.27 14.52
N LYS A 39 11.46 -12.89 13.24
CA LYS A 39 12.54 -12.26 12.48
C LYS A 39 12.24 -10.81 12.11
N THR A 40 11.03 -10.35 12.36
CA THR A 40 10.65 -8.96 12.08
C THR A 40 11.56 -7.99 12.83
N ARG A 41 12.10 -7.02 12.10
CA ARG A 41 13.03 -6.03 12.65
C ARG A 41 12.49 -4.62 12.44
N ALA A 42 12.52 -3.82 13.49
CA ALA A 42 12.37 -2.38 13.38
C ALA A 42 13.60 -1.79 12.71
N LEU A 43 13.39 -0.96 11.70
CA LEU A 43 14.46 -0.18 11.09
C LEU A 43 14.38 1.27 11.60
N PRO A 44 15.51 1.94 11.81
CA PRO A 44 15.53 3.35 12.23
C PRO A 44 15.23 4.28 11.04
N ILE A 45 14.35 3.86 10.13
CA ILE A 45 14.01 4.56 8.89
C ILE A 45 12.54 4.96 8.98
N ARG A 46 12.26 6.26 8.85
CA ARG A 46 10.90 6.76 8.74
C ARG A 46 10.30 6.32 7.41
N THR A 47 9.08 5.86 7.43
CA THR A 47 8.41 5.33 6.23
C THR A 47 8.35 6.37 5.11
N LEU A 48 8.02 7.61 5.43
CA LEU A 48 7.92 8.68 4.43
C LEU A 48 9.27 9.04 3.81
N ASP A 49 10.34 9.02 4.60
CA ASP A 49 11.70 9.23 4.09
C ASP A 49 12.11 8.10 3.15
N TRP A 50 11.73 6.86 3.47
CA TRP A 50 11.99 5.71 2.61
C TRP A 50 11.19 5.74 1.31
N VAL A 51 9.94 6.20 1.34
CA VAL A 51 9.12 6.39 0.12
C VAL A 51 9.81 7.35 -0.85
N VAL A 52 10.37 8.45 -0.37
CA VAL A 52 11.14 9.40 -1.20
C VAL A 52 12.42 8.75 -1.72
N GLU A 53 13.19 8.10 -0.85
CA GLU A 53 14.47 7.49 -1.22
C GLU A 53 14.29 6.33 -2.20
N ALA A 54 13.27 5.49 -2.05
CA ALA A 54 12.98 4.39 -2.97
C ALA A 54 12.73 4.91 -4.39
N GLN A 55 11.98 6.00 -4.54
CA GLN A 55 11.76 6.65 -5.82
C GLN A 55 13.07 7.20 -6.42
N ARG A 56 13.89 7.86 -5.59
CA ARG A 56 15.21 8.36 -6.01
C ARG A 56 16.13 7.22 -6.49
N LEU A 57 15.99 6.06 -5.90
CA LEU A 57 16.73 4.85 -6.29
C LEU A 57 16.17 4.16 -7.55
N GLY A 58 15.01 4.57 -8.04
CA GLY A 58 14.42 4.05 -9.27
C GLY A 58 13.23 3.11 -9.06
N ALA A 59 12.53 3.18 -7.92
CA ALA A 59 11.24 2.53 -7.79
C ALA A 59 10.23 3.18 -8.75
N GLY A 60 9.59 2.36 -9.57
CA GLY A 60 8.53 2.78 -10.50
C GLY A 60 7.12 2.61 -9.94
N GLU A 61 6.98 1.93 -8.79
CA GLU A 61 5.74 1.77 -8.04
C GLU A 61 6.06 1.52 -6.57
N ILE A 62 5.22 2.03 -5.68
CA ILE A 62 5.28 1.77 -4.23
C ILE A 62 4.04 1.00 -3.79
N VAL A 63 4.23 -0.11 -3.10
CA VAL A 63 3.17 -0.80 -2.35
C VAL A 63 3.38 -0.51 -0.87
N LEU A 64 2.51 0.28 -0.27
CA LEU A 64 2.60 0.62 1.16
C LEU A 64 1.66 -0.28 1.97
N ASN A 65 2.25 -1.17 2.74
CA ASN A 65 1.54 -2.06 3.66
C ASN A 65 1.50 -1.47 5.07
N CYS A 66 0.33 -1.00 5.48
CA CYS A 66 0.08 -0.45 6.81
C CYS A 66 -0.22 -1.59 7.78
N MET A 67 0.83 -2.10 8.45
CA MET A 67 0.77 -3.32 9.27
C MET A 67 -0.20 -3.20 10.46
N ASP A 68 -0.39 -2.00 11.02
CA ASP A 68 -1.34 -1.76 12.11
C ASP A 68 -2.79 -1.98 11.67
N SER A 69 -3.07 -1.82 10.39
CA SER A 69 -4.38 -2.03 9.80
C SER A 69 -4.54 -3.43 9.21
N ASP A 70 -3.44 -4.14 8.94
CA ASP A 70 -3.48 -5.44 8.28
C ASP A 70 -4.18 -6.49 9.15
N GLY A 71 -5.12 -7.21 8.54
CA GLY A 71 -5.96 -8.20 9.23
C GLY A 71 -7.05 -7.61 10.15
N VAL A 72 -7.00 -6.33 10.48
CA VAL A 72 -7.97 -5.67 11.38
C VAL A 72 -9.33 -5.46 10.72
N ARG A 73 -9.36 -5.30 9.38
CA ARG A 73 -10.59 -5.14 8.56
C ARG A 73 -11.45 -3.92 8.93
N ARG A 74 -10.84 -2.84 9.38
CA ARG A 74 -11.50 -1.58 9.76
C ARG A 74 -11.29 -0.44 8.77
N GLY A 75 -10.69 -0.73 7.63
CA GLY A 75 -10.30 0.23 6.60
C GLY A 75 -8.80 0.37 6.49
N TYR A 76 -8.38 0.94 5.37
CA TYR A 76 -6.98 1.31 5.14
C TYR A 76 -6.56 2.47 6.04
N ASP A 77 -5.26 2.58 6.35
CA ASP A 77 -4.70 3.74 7.06
C ASP A 77 -4.66 4.95 6.12
N LEU A 78 -5.78 5.69 6.08
CA LEU A 78 -5.92 6.85 5.20
C LEU A 78 -4.92 7.96 5.54
N GLU A 79 -4.62 8.16 6.82
CA GLU A 79 -3.69 9.19 7.27
C GLU A 79 -2.27 8.94 6.70
N GLN A 80 -1.77 7.72 6.86
CA GLN A 80 -0.46 7.34 6.33
C GLN A 80 -0.42 7.38 4.80
N LEU A 81 -1.47 6.87 4.14
CA LEU A 81 -1.56 6.83 2.68
C LEU A 81 -1.63 8.23 2.07
N GLN A 82 -2.39 9.16 2.67
CA GLN A 82 -2.42 10.57 2.25
C GLN A 82 -1.05 11.23 2.38
N ALA A 83 -0.37 11.01 3.52
CA ALA A 83 0.97 11.53 3.74
C ALA A 83 1.98 10.95 2.72
N ALA A 84 1.89 9.66 2.42
CA ALA A 84 2.72 9.03 1.41
C ALA A 84 2.39 9.54 0.00
N ARG A 85 1.09 9.69 -0.35
CA ARG A 85 0.66 10.21 -1.66
C ARG A 85 1.24 11.57 -1.95
N ALA A 86 1.27 12.45 -0.96
CA ALA A 86 1.82 13.80 -1.11
C ALA A 86 3.31 13.82 -1.51
N LEU A 87 4.04 12.73 -1.26
CA LEU A 87 5.48 12.59 -1.56
C LEU A 87 5.75 11.61 -2.72
N CYS A 88 4.73 10.91 -3.20
CA CYS A 88 4.87 9.83 -4.18
C CYS A 88 4.51 10.35 -5.58
N ALA A 89 5.49 10.40 -6.47
CA ALA A 89 5.33 10.77 -7.88
C ALA A 89 5.09 9.56 -8.80
N VAL A 90 5.22 8.35 -8.26
CA VAL A 90 4.96 7.08 -8.94
C VAL A 90 3.65 6.48 -8.45
N PRO A 91 3.08 5.46 -9.12
CA PRO A 91 1.93 4.74 -8.63
C PRO A 91 2.09 4.28 -7.18
N LEU A 92 1.04 4.53 -6.38
CA LEU A 92 0.95 4.13 -4.97
C LEU A 92 -0.17 3.12 -4.81
N VAL A 93 0.16 1.94 -4.30
CA VAL A 93 -0.79 0.88 -3.98
C VAL A 93 -0.95 0.77 -2.47
N ALA A 94 -2.17 0.89 -1.99
CA ALA A 94 -2.51 0.69 -0.58
C ALA A 94 -2.62 -0.80 -0.25
N SER A 95 -2.08 -1.21 0.91
CA SER A 95 -2.20 -2.57 1.45
C SER A 95 -2.44 -2.53 2.95
N GLY A 96 -3.23 -3.50 3.44
CA GLY A 96 -3.56 -3.65 4.85
C GLY A 96 -4.83 -2.89 5.29
N GLY A 97 -5.83 -3.61 5.83
CA GLY A 97 -7.00 -3.02 6.48
C GLY A 97 -8.35 -3.22 5.79
N ALA A 98 -8.40 -3.64 4.53
CA ALA A 98 -9.66 -3.85 3.84
C ALA A 98 -10.58 -4.87 4.56
N GLY A 99 -11.84 -4.50 4.76
CA GLY A 99 -12.85 -5.33 5.40
C GLY A 99 -14.21 -5.33 4.69
N GLU A 100 -14.49 -4.25 3.97
CA GLU A 100 -15.76 -3.99 3.27
C GLU A 100 -15.50 -3.24 1.96
N MET A 101 -16.47 -3.28 1.03
CA MET A 101 -16.35 -2.59 -0.26
C MET A 101 -16.18 -1.08 -0.11
N GLN A 102 -16.80 -0.49 0.92
CA GLN A 102 -16.68 0.94 1.21
C GLN A 102 -15.23 1.34 1.49
N HIS A 103 -14.44 0.49 2.16
CA HIS A 103 -13.02 0.78 2.44
C HIS A 103 -12.20 0.99 1.16
N PHE A 104 -12.52 0.25 0.09
CA PHE A 104 -11.89 0.47 -1.22
C PHE A 104 -12.32 1.80 -1.84
N ALA A 105 -13.60 2.17 -1.75
CA ALA A 105 -14.05 3.46 -2.24
C ALA A 105 -13.41 4.62 -1.48
N ASP A 106 -13.28 4.48 -0.16
CA ASP A 106 -12.69 5.50 0.71
C ASP A 106 -11.21 5.73 0.39
N VAL A 107 -10.44 4.66 0.22
CA VAL A 107 -8.99 4.79 -0.05
C VAL A 107 -8.72 5.44 -1.42
N PHE A 108 -9.48 5.11 -2.45
CA PHE A 108 -9.35 5.75 -3.76
C PHE A 108 -9.73 7.23 -3.70
N ARG A 109 -10.82 7.59 -3.00
CA ARG A 109 -11.30 8.98 -2.94
C ARG A 109 -10.50 9.86 -2.02
N GLN A 110 -10.09 9.33 -0.87
CA GLN A 110 -9.49 10.14 0.19
C GLN A 110 -7.96 10.14 0.12
N ALA A 111 -7.35 9.02 -0.26
CA ALA A 111 -5.90 8.90 -0.33
C ALA A 111 -5.34 8.97 -1.76
N ASP A 112 -6.20 9.04 -2.78
CA ASP A 112 -5.83 9.17 -4.20
C ASP A 112 -4.78 8.13 -4.63
N VAL A 113 -4.99 6.89 -4.20
CA VAL A 113 -4.11 5.78 -4.54
C VAL A 113 -4.43 5.21 -5.93
N ASP A 114 -3.43 4.66 -6.60
CA ASP A 114 -3.57 4.07 -7.93
C ASP A 114 -4.05 2.62 -7.88
N GLY A 115 -3.92 1.97 -6.73
CA GLY A 115 -4.36 0.60 -6.50
C GLY A 115 -4.66 0.31 -5.04
N ALA A 116 -5.48 -0.71 -4.80
CA ALA A 116 -5.83 -1.17 -3.46
C ALA A 116 -5.74 -2.71 -3.40
N LEU A 117 -4.81 -3.20 -2.60
CA LEU A 117 -4.54 -4.61 -2.39
C LEU A 117 -5.27 -5.11 -1.14
N ALA A 118 -5.85 -6.29 -1.23
CA ALA A 118 -6.38 -7.02 -0.10
C ALA A 118 -6.20 -8.53 -0.29
N ALA A 119 -6.11 -9.25 0.81
CA ALA A 119 -5.95 -10.70 0.80
C ALA A 119 -7.14 -11.39 1.48
N SER A 120 -7.32 -11.17 2.77
CA SER A 120 -8.25 -11.94 3.61
C SER A 120 -9.72 -11.84 3.20
N VAL A 121 -10.15 -10.71 2.65
CA VAL A 121 -11.54 -10.50 2.21
C VAL A 121 -11.84 -11.22 0.90
N PHE A 122 -10.84 -11.39 0.03
CA PHE A 122 -10.96 -12.13 -1.23
C PHE A 122 -10.81 -13.64 -1.01
N HIS A 123 -9.72 -14.05 -0.35
CA HIS A 123 -9.48 -15.48 -0.06
C HIS A 123 -10.54 -16.10 0.84
N GLY A 124 -11.13 -15.33 1.73
CA GLY A 124 -12.22 -15.75 2.59
C GLY A 124 -13.61 -15.68 1.93
N GLY A 125 -13.71 -15.34 0.65
CA GLY A 125 -14.98 -15.26 -0.10
C GLY A 125 -15.94 -14.18 0.44
N LYS A 126 -15.46 -13.22 1.22
CA LYS A 126 -16.30 -12.15 1.77
C LYS A 126 -16.66 -11.10 0.71
N ILE A 127 -15.75 -10.86 -0.22
CA ILE A 127 -15.91 -9.92 -1.32
C ILE A 127 -15.47 -10.60 -2.61
N GLU A 128 -16.36 -10.62 -3.58
CA GLU A 128 -16.05 -11.07 -4.94
C GLU A 128 -15.51 -9.90 -5.76
N ILE A 129 -14.37 -10.10 -6.43
CA ILE A 129 -13.70 -9.02 -7.20
C ILE A 129 -14.62 -8.40 -8.27
N PRO A 130 -15.41 -9.16 -9.04
CA PRO A 130 -16.35 -8.58 -10.01
C PRO A 130 -17.44 -7.71 -9.35
N GLU A 131 -17.89 -8.10 -8.17
CA GLU A 131 -18.88 -7.34 -7.40
C GLU A 131 -18.29 -6.03 -6.87
N LEU A 132 -17.09 -6.09 -6.31
CA LEU A 132 -16.36 -4.90 -5.88
C LEU A 132 -16.16 -3.91 -7.05
N LYS A 133 -15.76 -4.39 -8.22
CA LYS A 133 -15.59 -3.55 -9.40
C LYS A 133 -16.89 -2.88 -9.84
N ARG A 134 -18.03 -3.60 -9.80
CA ARG A 134 -19.35 -3.00 -10.07
C ARG A 134 -19.70 -1.92 -9.03
N TYR A 135 -19.45 -2.21 -7.75
CA TYR A 135 -19.66 -1.25 -6.66
C TYR A 135 -18.84 0.02 -6.86
N LEU A 136 -17.54 -0.10 -7.15
CA LEU A 136 -16.65 1.05 -7.36
C LEU A 136 -17.06 1.89 -8.56
N ARG A 137 -17.47 1.29 -9.67
CA ARG A 137 -18.03 2.02 -10.82
C ARG A 137 -19.30 2.78 -10.46
N GLY A 138 -20.19 2.15 -9.68
CA GLY A 138 -21.39 2.82 -9.16
C GLY A 138 -21.08 4.02 -8.27
N GLN A 139 -19.85 4.07 -7.74
CA GLN A 139 -19.31 5.17 -6.97
C GLN A 139 -18.49 6.17 -7.83
N ALA A 140 -18.54 6.08 -9.16
CA ALA A 140 -17.76 6.87 -10.11
C ALA A 140 -16.23 6.76 -9.91
N ILE A 141 -15.76 5.60 -9.46
CA ILE A 141 -14.34 5.26 -9.38
C ILE A 141 -14.01 4.38 -10.58
N GLU A 142 -13.05 4.82 -11.40
CA GLU A 142 -12.58 4.04 -12.54
C GLU A 142 -11.87 2.77 -12.06
N VAL A 143 -12.25 1.65 -12.64
CA VAL A 143 -11.60 0.36 -12.41
C VAL A 143 -11.47 -0.39 -13.72
N ARG A 144 -10.36 -1.09 -13.88
CA ARG A 144 -10.07 -1.88 -15.07
C ARG A 144 -11.13 -2.97 -15.26
N ASP A 145 -11.67 -3.06 -16.48
CA ASP A 145 -12.53 -4.17 -16.89
C ASP A 145 -11.70 -5.45 -17.02
N VAL A 146 -12.31 -6.57 -16.66
CA VAL A 146 -11.73 -7.91 -16.83
C VAL A 146 -12.70 -8.72 -17.64
#